data_a68a83ec38d725a69c88a0b49db0ed85
#
_entry.id   a68a83ec38d725a69c88a0b49db0ed85
#
_cell.length_a   1.000
_cell.length_b   1.000
_cell.length_c   1.000
_cell.angle_alpha   90.00
_cell.angle_beta   90.00
_cell.angle_gamma   90.00
#
_symmetry.space_group_name_H-M   'P 1'
#
loop_
_entity.id
_entity.type
_entity.pdbx_description
1 polymer ?
#
loop_
_entity_poly.entity_id
_entity_poly.type
_entity_poly.pdbx_seq_one_letter_code
_entity_poly.pdbx_strand_id
1 'polypeptide(L)'
;MQSVTKRSILIGLICVIFLCLITPYNDYYIGGTFAAGNHFPIGSFFLYIILVLIGFIAIGRWKPKYALKPAELITIWCMMIVASGIPSSGFIRYHLFMLVAPYYYATPENEWQDLFFRYLPDSLIIKNPKAVKYFYEALPSGESVPWGVWIKPILLWSGYVLMTYFVLICLSVILRKQWVEHE
;
A
#
# COMPACT_ATOMS: atom_id res chain seq x y z
N MET A 1 7.45 21.59 22.46
CA MET A 1 7.03 20.71 21.36
C MET A 1 7.17 19.26 21.79
N GLN A 2 6.11 18.48 21.76
CA GLN A 2 6.22 17.02 22.01
C GLN A 2 6.88 16.40 20.79
N SER A 3 8.04 15.79 20.96
CA SER A 3 8.81 15.18 19.87
C SER A 3 8.25 13.82 19.48
N VAL A 4 8.40 13.46 18.21
CA VAL A 4 8.19 12.11 17.71
C VAL A 4 9.08 11.12 18.49
N THR A 5 8.49 10.05 19.02
CA THR A 5 9.21 9.06 19.83
C THR A 5 9.53 7.80 19.00
N LYS A 6 10.61 7.10 19.33
CA LYS A 6 10.92 5.79 18.71
C LYS A 6 9.78 4.80 18.89
N ARG A 7 9.05 4.91 20.01
CA ARG A 7 7.88 4.09 20.31
C ARG A 7 6.73 4.34 19.33
N SER A 8 6.42 5.60 19.02
CA SER A 8 5.36 5.93 18.05
C SER A 8 5.70 5.44 16.65
N ILE A 9 6.96 5.53 16.24
CA ILE A 9 7.43 5.00 14.96
C ILE A 9 7.26 3.47 14.91
N LEU A 10 7.67 2.76 15.96
CA LEU A 10 7.57 1.30 16.03
C LEU A 10 6.09 0.84 15.97
N ILE A 11 5.22 1.45 16.79
CA ILE A 11 3.79 1.12 16.79
C ILE A 11 3.17 1.48 15.44
N GLY A 12 3.49 2.64 14.88
CA GLY A 12 3.03 3.06 13.57
C GLY A 12 3.44 2.07 12.47
N LEU A 13 4.67 1.57 12.51
CA LEU A 13 5.16 0.58 11.55
C LEU A 13 4.39 -0.76 11.67
N ILE A 14 4.13 -1.22 12.88
CA ILE A 14 3.32 -2.44 13.12
C ILE A 14 1.91 -2.24 12.56
N CYS A 15 1.28 -1.09 12.81
CA CYS A 15 -0.05 -0.78 12.28
C CYS A 15 -0.06 -0.71 10.75
N VAL A 16 0.97 -0.12 10.13
CA VAL A 16 1.12 -0.08 8.67
C VAL A 16 1.26 -1.48 8.08
N ILE A 17 2.11 -2.33 8.65
CA ILE A 17 2.27 -3.73 8.22
C ILE A 17 0.92 -4.46 8.33
N PHE A 18 0.22 -4.30 9.45
CA PHE A 18 -1.10 -4.90 9.64
C PHE A 18 -2.11 -4.43 8.57
N LEU A 19 -2.16 -3.12 8.28
CA LEU A 19 -3.03 -2.58 7.23
C LEU A 19 -2.66 -3.12 5.84
N CYS A 20 -1.38 -3.22 5.54
CA CYS A 20 -0.92 -3.77 4.26
C CYS A 20 -1.27 -5.25 4.07
N LEU A 21 -1.38 -6.02 5.14
CA LEU A 21 -1.78 -7.43 5.09
C LEU A 21 -3.31 -7.62 5.06
N ILE A 22 -4.03 -6.87 5.92
CA ILE A 22 -5.48 -7.06 6.06
C ILE A 22 -6.27 -6.45 4.90
N THR A 23 -5.79 -5.38 4.29
CA THR A 23 -6.52 -4.69 3.21
C THR A 23 -6.69 -5.58 1.98
N PRO A 24 -5.65 -6.19 1.37
CA PRO A 24 -5.84 -7.11 0.25
C PRO A 24 -6.66 -8.35 0.63
N TYR A 25 -6.50 -8.86 1.83
CA TYR A 25 -7.30 -10.00 2.31
C TYR A 25 -8.79 -9.63 2.38
N ASN A 26 -9.12 -8.48 2.95
CA ASN A 26 -10.50 -7.99 2.99
C ASN A 26 -11.07 -7.72 1.59
N ASP A 27 -10.30 -7.02 0.75
CA ASP A 27 -10.77 -6.50 -0.54
C ASP A 27 -10.95 -7.60 -1.59
N TYR A 28 -10.10 -8.66 -1.56
CA TYR A 28 -10.07 -9.69 -2.59
C TYR A 28 -10.56 -11.08 -2.11
N TYR A 29 -10.33 -11.44 -0.85
CA TYR A 29 -10.73 -12.75 -0.34
C TYR A 29 -12.11 -12.71 0.31
N ILE A 30 -12.35 -11.73 1.20
CA ILE A 30 -13.67 -11.57 1.86
C ILE A 30 -14.68 -10.91 0.91
N GLY A 31 -14.22 -10.04 -0.01
CA GLY A 31 -15.09 -9.25 -0.89
C GLY A 31 -15.89 -8.19 -0.13
N GLY A 32 -15.35 -7.69 0.99
CA GLY A 32 -15.96 -6.69 1.82
C GLY A 32 -15.87 -5.27 1.25
N THR A 33 -16.31 -4.28 2.03
CA THR A 33 -16.11 -2.87 1.71
C THR A 33 -14.62 -2.55 1.71
N PHE A 34 -14.16 -1.77 0.73
CA PHE A 34 -12.75 -1.39 0.60
C PHE A 34 -12.22 -0.73 1.87
N ALA A 35 -11.28 -1.40 2.53
CA ALA A 35 -10.74 -0.95 3.82
C ALA A 35 -9.90 0.34 3.70
N ALA A 36 -9.24 0.55 2.55
CA ALA A 36 -8.38 1.70 2.30
C ALA A 36 -8.55 2.31 0.90
N GLY A 37 -9.59 1.94 0.17
CA GLY A 37 -9.71 2.17 -1.27
C GLY A 37 -10.33 3.48 -1.71
N ASN A 38 -10.90 4.28 -0.83
CA ASN A 38 -11.65 5.48 -1.16
C ASN A 38 -11.02 6.74 -0.56
N HIS A 39 -11.70 7.88 -0.71
CA HIS A 39 -11.26 9.18 -0.18
C HIS A 39 -10.95 9.16 1.32
N PHE A 40 -11.57 8.25 2.07
CA PHE A 40 -11.33 8.09 3.48
C PHE A 40 -10.92 6.64 3.81
N PRO A 41 -9.74 6.40 4.39
CA PRO A 41 -9.25 5.06 4.69
C PRO A 41 -9.92 4.49 5.95
N ILE A 42 -11.07 3.85 5.79
CA ILE A 42 -11.91 3.33 6.88
C ILE A 42 -11.12 2.38 7.79
N GLY A 43 -10.31 1.49 7.22
CA GLY A 43 -9.48 0.54 7.98
C GLY A 43 -8.45 1.23 8.87
N SER A 44 -7.78 2.28 8.36
CA SER A 44 -6.86 3.10 9.16
C SER A 44 -7.58 3.84 10.28
N PHE A 45 -8.76 4.39 10.01
CA PHE A 45 -9.57 5.09 11.00
C PHE A 45 -10.06 4.15 12.11
N PHE A 46 -10.55 2.97 11.75
CA PHE A 46 -10.97 1.97 12.72
C PHE A 46 -9.83 1.52 13.63
N LEU A 47 -8.66 1.24 13.04
CA LEU A 47 -7.47 0.89 13.82
C LEU A 47 -7.01 2.04 14.73
N TYR A 48 -7.13 3.29 14.25
CA TYR A 48 -6.83 4.47 15.06
C TYR A 48 -7.78 4.60 16.26
N ILE A 49 -9.08 4.40 16.08
CA ILE A 49 -10.04 4.39 17.19
C ILE A 49 -9.66 3.33 18.23
N ILE A 50 -9.33 2.11 17.80
CA ILE A 50 -8.86 1.05 18.72
C ILE A 50 -7.62 1.50 19.50
N LEU A 51 -6.66 2.13 18.84
CA LEU A 51 -5.45 2.64 19.50
C LEU A 51 -5.78 3.75 20.51
N VAL A 52 -6.71 4.64 20.22
CA VAL A 52 -7.16 5.68 21.16
C VAL A 52 -7.86 5.04 22.36
N LEU A 53 -8.80 4.14 22.13
CA LEU A 53 -9.55 3.50 23.21
C LEU A 53 -8.64 2.66 24.11
N ILE A 54 -7.75 1.86 23.55
CA ILE A 54 -6.86 0.99 24.32
C ILE A 54 -5.61 1.74 24.77
N GLY A 55 -4.89 2.37 23.85
CA GLY A 55 -3.57 2.94 24.08
C GLY A 55 -3.58 4.23 24.91
N PHE A 56 -4.58 5.07 24.72
CA PHE A 56 -4.71 6.34 25.43
C PHE A 56 -5.65 6.23 26.64
N ILE A 57 -6.88 5.77 26.44
CA ILE A 57 -7.91 5.75 27.49
C ILE A 57 -7.69 4.61 28.48
N ALA A 58 -7.70 3.34 28.03
CA ALA A 58 -7.62 2.19 28.93
C ALA A 58 -6.29 2.11 29.66
N ILE A 59 -5.17 2.15 28.89
CA ILE A 59 -3.81 2.13 29.49
C ILE A 59 -3.57 3.40 30.31
N GLY A 60 -4.07 4.56 29.88
CA GLY A 60 -3.97 5.81 30.61
C GLY A 60 -4.62 5.76 31.98
N ARG A 61 -5.73 5.03 32.12
CA ARG A 61 -6.45 4.86 33.39
C ARG A 61 -5.75 3.87 34.36
N TRP A 62 -5.13 2.82 33.82
CA TRP A 62 -4.53 1.74 34.64
C TRP A 62 -3.04 1.92 34.87
N LYS A 63 -2.29 2.35 33.85
CA LYS A 63 -0.85 2.54 33.87
C LYS A 63 -0.45 3.81 33.09
N PRO A 64 -0.67 5.02 33.62
CA PRO A 64 -0.48 6.28 32.90
C PRO A 64 0.93 6.46 32.32
N LYS A 65 1.93 5.85 32.93
CA LYS A 65 3.33 5.87 32.43
C LYS A 65 3.47 5.24 31.03
N TYR A 66 2.60 4.27 30.70
CA TYR A 66 2.63 3.53 29.44
C TYR A 66 1.58 3.99 28.43
N ALA A 67 0.74 4.96 28.77
CA ALA A 67 -0.23 5.53 27.87
C ALA A 67 0.44 6.18 26.64
N LEU A 68 -0.24 6.11 25.49
CA LEU A 68 0.19 6.84 24.29
C LEU A 68 -0.14 8.32 24.47
N LYS A 69 0.82 9.18 24.16
CA LYS A 69 0.62 10.63 24.20
C LYS A 69 -0.10 11.09 22.91
N PRO A 70 -0.82 12.23 22.95
CA PRO A 70 -1.48 12.75 21.73
C PRO A 70 -0.54 12.91 20.52
N ALA A 71 0.69 13.39 20.73
CA ALA A 71 1.69 13.48 19.65
C ALA A 71 2.10 12.13 19.07
N GLU A 72 2.15 11.07 19.89
CA GLU A 72 2.43 9.72 19.44
C GLU A 72 1.27 9.19 18.59
N LEU A 73 0.02 9.42 19.01
CA LEU A 73 -1.17 9.04 18.27
C LEU A 73 -1.25 9.74 16.92
N ILE A 74 -0.98 11.05 16.85
CA ILE A 74 -0.93 11.81 15.60
C ILE A 74 0.15 11.24 14.66
N THR A 75 1.33 10.93 15.19
CA THR A 75 2.41 10.33 14.39
C THR A 75 1.98 9.00 13.78
N ILE A 76 1.39 8.11 14.59
CA ILE A 76 0.89 6.80 14.13
C ILE A 76 -0.20 7.00 13.07
N TRP A 77 -1.11 7.93 13.29
CA TRP A 77 -2.19 8.26 12.36
C TRP A 77 -1.65 8.72 11.00
N CYS A 78 -0.70 9.67 10.99
CA CYS A 78 -0.05 10.13 9.75
C CYS A 78 0.63 8.98 9.00
N MET A 79 1.34 8.09 9.71
CA MET A 79 1.96 6.92 9.09
C MET A 79 0.93 5.99 8.44
N MET A 80 -0.18 5.72 9.12
CA MET A 80 -1.25 4.87 8.60
C MET A 80 -1.95 5.48 7.38
N ILE A 81 -2.24 6.78 7.39
CA ILE A 81 -2.87 7.46 6.24
C ILE A 81 -1.97 7.39 5.01
N VAL A 82 -0.70 7.77 5.14
CA VAL A 82 0.25 7.75 4.02
C VAL A 82 0.39 6.35 3.44
N ALA A 83 0.46 5.33 4.30
CA ALA A 83 0.62 3.95 3.88
C ALA A 83 -0.65 3.32 3.32
N SER A 84 -1.83 3.80 3.69
CA SER A 84 -3.12 3.18 3.32
C SER A 84 -3.40 3.13 1.81
N GLY A 85 -2.82 4.06 1.05
CA GLY A 85 -2.93 4.07 -0.41
C GLY A 85 -2.21 2.89 -1.09
N ILE A 86 -1.17 2.34 -0.48
CA ILE A 86 -0.32 1.31 -1.10
C ILE A 86 -1.08 -0.02 -1.30
N PRO A 87 -1.71 -0.63 -0.27
CA PRO A 87 -2.32 -1.95 -0.39
C PRO A 87 -3.66 -1.97 -1.13
N SER A 88 -4.21 -0.82 -1.46
CA SER A 88 -5.52 -0.68 -2.08
C SER A 88 -5.46 0.02 -3.44
N SER A 89 -6.42 0.89 -3.72
CA SER A 89 -6.61 1.57 -5.00
C SER A 89 -5.48 2.52 -5.41
N GLY A 90 -4.59 2.88 -4.50
CA GLY A 90 -3.45 3.74 -4.84
C GLY A 90 -2.36 3.02 -5.64
N PHE A 91 -2.07 1.76 -5.34
CA PHE A 91 -0.99 1.04 -6.02
C PHE A 91 -1.34 -0.41 -6.35
N ILE A 92 -1.47 -1.32 -5.35
CA ILE A 92 -1.54 -2.76 -5.61
C ILE A 92 -2.73 -3.14 -6.48
N ARG A 93 -3.89 -2.56 -6.23
CA ARG A 93 -5.13 -2.91 -6.91
C ARG A 93 -5.07 -2.74 -8.43
N TYR A 94 -4.49 -1.66 -8.91
CA TYR A 94 -4.43 -1.38 -10.35
C TYR A 94 -3.12 -1.83 -10.96
N HIS A 95 -2.04 -1.67 -10.21
CA HIS A 95 -0.71 -1.90 -10.75
C HIS A 95 -0.47 -3.34 -11.11
N LEU A 96 -0.78 -4.30 -10.22
CA LEU A 96 -0.58 -5.72 -10.51
C LEU A 96 -1.41 -6.19 -11.72
N PHE A 97 -2.64 -5.70 -11.85
CA PHE A 97 -3.47 -5.99 -13.03
C PHE A 97 -2.86 -5.45 -14.32
N MET A 98 -2.33 -4.23 -14.29
CA MET A 98 -1.70 -3.61 -15.46
C MET A 98 -0.46 -4.36 -15.94
N LEU A 99 0.25 -5.05 -15.05
CA LEU A 99 1.42 -5.85 -15.44
C LEU A 99 1.10 -7.07 -16.30
N VAL A 100 -0.09 -7.62 -16.15
CA VAL A 100 -0.52 -8.86 -16.84
C VAL A 100 -1.60 -8.63 -17.88
N ALA A 101 -2.37 -7.54 -17.77
CA ALA A 101 -3.50 -7.23 -18.64
C ALA A 101 -3.18 -7.27 -20.13
N PRO A 102 -2.06 -6.72 -20.63
CA PRO A 102 -1.76 -6.76 -22.06
C PRO A 102 -1.75 -8.17 -22.63
N TYR A 103 -1.20 -9.13 -21.88
CA TYR A 103 -1.10 -10.51 -22.36
C TYR A 103 -2.36 -11.35 -22.12
N TYR A 104 -3.17 -11.01 -21.15
CA TYR A 104 -4.42 -11.72 -20.89
C TYR A 104 -5.53 -11.32 -21.87
N TYR A 105 -5.62 -10.03 -22.19
CA TYR A 105 -6.67 -9.49 -23.05
C TYR A 105 -6.28 -9.36 -24.52
N ALA A 106 -5.09 -9.80 -24.92
CA ALA A 106 -4.70 -9.83 -26.32
C ALA A 106 -5.51 -10.87 -27.08
N THR A 107 -6.23 -10.44 -28.12
CA THR A 107 -7.01 -11.28 -29.04
C THR A 107 -6.62 -10.97 -30.47
N PRO A 108 -6.89 -11.87 -31.44
CA PRO A 108 -6.66 -11.58 -32.86
C PRO A 108 -7.40 -10.32 -33.34
N GLU A 109 -8.58 -10.02 -32.78
CA GLU A 109 -9.40 -8.89 -33.19
C GLU A 109 -8.84 -7.55 -32.76
N ASN A 110 -8.15 -7.49 -31.61
CA ASN A 110 -7.58 -6.24 -31.10
C ASN A 110 -6.14 -5.99 -31.55
N GLU A 111 -5.50 -6.98 -32.19
CA GLU A 111 -4.15 -6.92 -32.78
C GLU A 111 -3.07 -6.38 -31.81
N TRP A 112 -3.26 -6.51 -30.50
CA TRP A 112 -2.35 -5.94 -29.50
C TRP A 112 -0.92 -6.50 -29.60
N GLN A 113 -0.76 -7.73 -30.06
CA GLN A 113 0.54 -8.35 -30.26
C GLN A 113 1.38 -7.60 -31.31
N ASP A 114 0.73 -7.17 -32.40
CA ASP A 114 1.40 -6.51 -33.51
C ASP A 114 1.52 -5.00 -33.28
N LEU A 115 0.53 -4.39 -32.64
CA LEU A 115 0.47 -2.95 -32.44
C LEU A 115 1.46 -2.45 -31.39
N PHE A 116 1.51 -3.05 -30.20
CA PHE A 116 2.29 -2.45 -29.14
C PHE A 116 3.18 -3.38 -28.31
N PHE A 117 3.09 -4.73 -28.39
CA PHE A 117 3.92 -5.63 -27.58
C PHE A 117 5.43 -5.40 -27.79
N ARG A 118 5.83 -5.03 -29.00
CA ARG A 118 7.22 -4.69 -29.33
C ARG A 118 7.75 -3.46 -28.56
N TYR A 119 6.87 -2.61 -28.07
CA TYR A 119 7.24 -1.42 -27.30
C TYR A 119 7.21 -1.66 -25.78
N LEU A 120 6.69 -2.80 -25.32
CA LEU A 120 6.60 -3.13 -23.91
C LEU A 120 7.92 -3.75 -23.43
N PRO A 121 8.63 -3.11 -22.48
CA PRO A 121 9.89 -3.64 -21.98
C PRO A 121 9.65 -4.91 -21.15
N ASP A 122 10.38 -5.97 -21.48
CA ASP A 122 10.30 -7.29 -20.85
C ASP A 122 10.56 -7.29 -19.34
N SER A 123 11.25 -6.27 -18.85
CA SER A 123 11.59 -6.12 -17.45
C SER A 123 10.45 -5.56 -16.59
N LEU A 124 9.47 -4.88 -17.21
CA LEU A 124 8.41 -4.18 -16.52
C LEU A 124 7.06 -4.89 -16.58
N ILE A 125 6.91 -5.92 -17.41
CA ILE A 125 5.66 -6.61 -17.69
C ILE A 125 5.84 -8.11 -17.56
N ILE A 126 4.76 -8.81 -17.25
CA ILE A 126 4.74 -10.26 -17.09
C ILE A 126 4.19 -10.91 -18.35
N LYS A 127 5.10 -11.59 -19.09
CA LYS A 127 4.80 -12.28 -20.35
C LYS A 127 4.52 -13.77 -20.18
N ASN A 128 4.81 -14.35 -19.02
CA ASN A 128 4.69 -15.78 -18.79
C ASN A 128 3.21 -16.22 -18.83
N PRO A 129 2.78 -17.09 -19.77
CA PRO A 129 1.38 -17.45 -19.93
C PRO A 129 0.77 -18.11 -18.68
N LYS A 130 1.55 -18.94 -17.95
CA LYS A 130 1.09 -19.55 -16.70
C LYS A 130 0.85 -18.49 -15.62
N ALA A 131 1.77 -17.55 -15.44
CA ALA A 131 1.65 -16.48 -14.45
C ALA A 131 0.46 -15.56 -14.76
N VAL A 132 0.26 -15.22 -16.04
CA VAL A 132 -0.87 -14.41 -16.51
C VAL A 132 -2.19 -15.12 -16.25
N LYS A 133 -2.28 -16.41 -16.63
CA LYS A 133 -3.48 -17.22 -16.45
C LYS A 133 -3.82 -17.39 -14.97
N TYR A 134 -2.85 -17.77 -14.14
CA TYR A 134 -3.07 -17.97 -12.70
C TYR A 134 -3.49 -16.69 -11.97
N PHE A 135 -3.10 -15.54 -12.46
CA PHE A 135 -3.50 -14.27 -11.86
C PHE A 135 -4.99 -13.96 -12.08
N TYR A 136 -5.53 -14.26 -13.27
CA TYR A 136 -6.91 -13.97 -13.61
C TYR A 136 -7.89 -15.11 -13.34
N GLU A 137 -7.45 -16.36 -13.52
CA GLU A 137 -8.31 -17.55 -13.45
C GLU A 137 -8.15 -18.34 -12.14
N ALA A 138 -7.40 -17.82 -11.19
CA ALA A 138 -6.99 -18.45 -9.94
C ALA A 138 -5.90 -19.53 -10.09
N LEU A 139 -5.23 -19.80 -8.98
CA LEU A 139 -4.16 -20.80 -8.88
C LEU A 139 -4.77 -22.20 -8.78
N PRO A 140 -4.42 -23.15 -9.66
CA PRO A 140 -4.90 -24.53 -9.56
C PRO A 140 -4.42 -25.20 -8.26
N SER A 141 -5.22 -26.14 -7.77
CA SER A 141 -4.86 -26.93 -6.58
C SER A 141 -3.55 -27.70 -6.79
N GLY A 142 -2.60 -27.54 -5.87
CA GLY A 142 -1.29 -28.16 -5.92
C GLY A 142 -0.20 -27.37 -6.66
N GLU A 143 -0.54 -26.30 -7.34
CA GLU A 143 0.44 -25.41 -7.96
C GLU A 143 0.87 -24.28 -7.00
N SER A 144 2.07 -23.74 -7.22
CA SER A 144 2.61 -22.61 -6.45
C SER A 144 2.70 -21.36 -7.30
N VAL A 145 2.63 -20.19 -6.66
CA VAL A 145 2.80 -18.90 -7.35
C VAL A 145 4.20 -18.83 -7.99
N PRO A 146 4.31 -18.55 -9.29
CA PRO A 146 5.60 -18.48 -9.99
C PRO A 146 6.36 -17.19 -9.65
N TRP A 147 6.80 -17.03 -8.41
CA TRP A 147 7.46 -15.82 -7.88
C TRP A 147 8.63 -15.33 -8.71
N GLY A 148 9.40 -16.25 -9.33
CA GLY A 148 10.55 -15.88 -10.17
C GLY A 148 10.20 -14.92 -11.31
N VAL A 149 8.96 -14.96 -11.80
CA VAL A 149 8.48 -14.06 -12.88
C VAL A 149 8.03 -12.71 -12.33
N TRP A 150 7.50 -12.69 -11.09
CA TRP A 150 6.94 -11.49 -10.46
C TRP A 150 7.98 -10.59 -9.81
N ILE A 151 9.04 -11.16 -9.23
CA ILE A 151 10.00 -10.42 -8.41
C ILE A 151 10.63 -9.26 -9.18
N LYS A 152 11.10 -9.50 -10.40
CA LYS A 152 11.82 -8.47 -11.18
C LYS A 152 10.94 -7.27 -11.53
N PRO A 153 9.75 -7.42 -12.13
CA PRO A 153 8.83 -6.30 -12.36
C PRO A 153 8.45 -5.57 -11.07
N ILE A 154 8.10 -6.29 -10.00
CA ILE A 154 7.73 -5.69 -8.72
C ILE A 154 8.86 -4.85 -8.14
N LEU A 155 10.10 -5.33 -8.14
CA LEU A 155 11.25 -4.57 -7.63
C LEU A 155 11.50 -3.29 -8.44
N LEU A 156 11.44 -3.36 -9.76
CA LEU A 156 11.64 -2.18 -10.62
C LEU A 156 10.55 -1.13 -10.37
N TRP A 157 9.31 -1.54 -10.32
CA TRP A 157 8.19 -0.64 -10.02
C TRP A 157 8.23 -0.10 -8.60
N SER A 158 8.63 -0.93 -7.63
CA SER A 158 8.85 -0.46 -6.25
C SER A 158 9.92 0.63 -6.18
N GLY A 159 11.00 0.48 -6.95
CA GLY A 159 12.02 1.52 -7.09
C GLY A 159 11.46 2.84 -7.63
N TYR A 160 10.62 2.78 -8.66
CA TYR A 160 9.93 3.95 -9.23
C TYR A 160 9.00 4.62 -8.20
N VAL A 161 8.21 3.83 -7.47
CA VAL A 161 7.31 4.34 -6.42
C VAL A 161 8.11 5.00 -5.29
N LEU A 162 9.20 4.37 -4.83
CA LEU A 162 10.07 4.96 -3.81
C LEU A 162 10.69 6.28 -4.27
N MET A 163 11.11 6.38 -5.54
CA MET A 163 11.61 7.63 -6.10
C MET A 163 10.53 8.72 -6.11
N THR A 164 9.29 8.38 -6.46
CA THR A 164 8.15 9.30 -6.41
C THR A 164 7.89 9.80 -4.99
N TYR A 165 7.86 8.92 -4.00
CA TYR A 165 7.75 9.32 -2.60
C TYR A 165 8.91 10.20 -2.15
N PHE A 166 10.13 9.90 -2.58
CA PHE A 166 11.29 10.73 -2.27
C PHE A 166 11.14 12.17 -2.81
N VAL A 167 10.67 12.32 -4.05
CA VAL A 167 10.36 13.65 -4.63
C VAL A 167 9.29 14.37 -3.81
N LEU A 168 8.22 13.68 -3.41
CA LEU A 168 7.16 14.26 -2.57
C LEU A 168 7.69 14.70 -1.19
N ILE A 169 8.59 13.93 -0.59
CA ILE A 169 9.26 14.30 0.67
C ILE A 169 10.10 15.56 0.46
N CYS A 170 10.90 15.64 -0.59
CA CYS A 170 11.70 16.83 -0.92
C CYS A 170 10.82 18.07 -1.10
N LEU A 171 9.72 17.95 -1.84
CA LEU A 171 8.76 19.04 -2.00
C LEU A 171 8.14 19.47 -0.67
N SER A 172 7.75 18.52 0.17
CA SER A 172 7.20 18.80 1.50
C SER A 172 8.20 19.53 2.41
N VAL A 173 9.48 19.17 2.33
CA VAL A 173 10.54 19.85 3.09
C VAL A 173 10.74 21.28 2.61
N ILE A 174 10.70 21.53 1.29
CA ILE A 174 10.82 22.88 0.71
C ILE A 174 9.63 23.75 1.13
N LEU A 175 8.41 23.22 1.05
CA LEU A 175 7.18 23.94 1.37
C LEU A 175 6.97 24.14 2.87
N ARG A 176 7.60 23.31 3.72
CA ARG A 176 7.42 23.35 5.17
C ARG A 176 7.64 24.73 5.76
N LYS A 177 8.70 25.45 5.32
CA LYS A 177 9.02 26.77 5.84
C LYS A 177 7.91 27.76 5.59
N GLN A 178 7.35 27.73 4.37
CA GLN A 178 6.23 28.57 3.98
C GLN A 178 5.00 28.33 4.86
N TRP A 179 4.64 27.07 5.05
CA TRP A 179 3.40 26.69 5.76
C TRP A 179 3.47 26.82 7.28
N VAL A 180 4.66 26.76 7.86
CA VAL A 180 4.83 26.80 9.33
C VAL A 180 5.20 28.18 9.83
N GLU A 181 5.90 29.00 9.02
CA GLU A 181 6.44 30.31 9.43
C GLU A 181 5.65 31.48 8.87
N HIS A 182 4.85 31.30 7.80
CA HIS A 182 4.15 32.40 7.13
C HIS A 182 2.62 32.29 7.12
N GLU A 183 2.04 31.19 7.65
CA GLU A 183 0.63 31.04 7.99
C GLU A 183 0.46 30.86 9.52
#